data_9dad05ea9b034b4fce5ea00e2f67478b
#
_entry.id   9dad05ea9b034b4fce5ea00e2f67478b
#
_cell.length_a   1.000
_cell.length_b   1.000
_cell.length_c   1.000
_cell.angle_alpha   90.00
_cell.angle_beta   90.00
_cell.angle_gamma   90.00
#
_symmetry.space_group_name_H-M   'P 1'
#
loop_
_entity.id
_entity.type
_entity.pdbx_description
1 polymer ?
#
loop_
_entity_poly.entity_id
_entity_poly.type
_entity_poly.pdbx_seq_one_letter_code
_entity_poly.pdbx_strand_id
1 'polypeptide(L)'
;MAKHSSFLFFLCILLSTILSGCAIKKNNHSPTFIVHKSAEQRVAQLAQINQWHLRGKIAFIEQRKDKKSKRESATIAWQINEKNQTQELNLTSYLGINVLNLMSENNQHLIKVQGKEYRGNNLAQLVYSITGLTLPTNALSFWLKGLPYQSTDQVKLSSKTHLPINLTSQFDNNQWQIDYSKYKVFDDIQMATQFTIKKDDLLIKIVIKKWFLTH
;
A
#
# COMPACT_ATOMS: atom_id res chain seq x y z
N MET A 1 64.48 -16.95 -34.21
CA MET A 1 63.92 -17.16 -32.88
C MET A 1 63.43 -15.85 -32.25
N ALA A 2 63.17 -14.73 -32.96
CA ALA A 2 62.80 -13.43 -32.40
C ALA A 2 61.28 -13.04 -32.52
N LYS A 3 60.48 -13.82 -33.28
CA LYS A 3 59.03 -13.47 -33.50
C LYS A 3 58.10 -13.93 -32.41
N HIS A 4 58.44 -14.93 -31.62
CA HIS A 4 57.56 -15.42 -30.55
C HIS A 4 57.63 -14.58 -29.27
N SER A 5 58.74 -13.91 -29.02
CA SER A 5 58.90 -13.08 -27.83
C SER A 5 58.03 -11.80 -27.85
N SER A 6 57.86 -11.19 -29.03
CA SER A 6 57.02 -9.99 -29.21
C SER A 6 55.53 -10.29 -29.06
N PHE A 7 55.08 -11.46 -29.48
CA PHE A 7 53.68 -11.90 -29.35
C PHE A 7 53.27 -12.15 -27.88
N LEU A 8 54.18 -12.75 -27.12
CA LEU A 8 53.96 -12.99 -25.69
C LEU A 8 53.86 -11.67 -24.89
N PHE A 9 54.67 -10.68 -25.26
CA PHE A 9 54.70 -9.38 -24.63
C PHE A 9 53.39 -8.59 -24.88
N PHE A 10 52.84 -8.65 -26.10
CA PHE A 10 51.53 -8.07 -26.45
C PHE A 10 50.38 -8.78 -25.77
N LEU A 11 50.45 -10.11 -25.59
CA LEU A 11 49.41 -10.88 -24.91
C LEU A 11 49.37 -10.56 -23.41
N CYS A 12 50.51 -10.30 -22.76
CA CYS A 12 50.55 -9.90 -21.34
C CYS A 12 50.01 -8.47 -21.12
N ILE A 13 50.19 -7.55 -22.06
CA ILE A 13 49.66 -6.19 -21.96
C ILE A 13 48.14 -6.18 -22.16
N LEU A 14 47.61 -7.05 -23.04
CA LEU A 14 46.17 -7.15 -23.27
C LEU A 14 45.43 -7.79 -22.07
N LEU A 15 46.08 -8.65 -21.31
CA LEU A 15 45.49 -9.33 -20.14
C LEU A 15 45.42 -8.44 -18.89
N SER A 16 46.25 -7.39 -18.82
CA SER A 16 46.28 -6.47 -17.67
C SER A 16 45.17 -5.40 -17.67
N THR A 17 44.42 -5.24 -18.78
CA THR A 17 43.33 -4.24 -18.84
C THR A 17 41.96 -4.74 -18.37
N ILE A 18 41.82 -6.03 -18.03
CA ILE A 18 40.52 -6.63 -17.65
C ILE A 18 40.26 -6.58 -16.12
N LEU A 19 41.23 -6.11 -15.33
CA LEU A 19 41.13 -6.01 -13.88
C LEU A 19 40.62 -4.65 -13.39
N SER A 20 39.85 -3.93 -14.21
CA SER A 20 39.08 -2.77 -13.72
C SER A 20 37.89 -3.29 -12.92
N GLY A 21 38.16 -3.80 -11.70
CA GLY A 21 37.16 -4.19 -10.73
C GLY A 21 36.27 -3.00 -10.43
N CYS A 22 34.97 -3.10 -10.76
CA CYS A 22 33.98 -2.17 -10.27
C CYS A 22 34.04 -2.16 -8.76
N ALA A 23 34.64 -1.11 -8.18
CA ALA A 23 34.52 -0.82 -6.76
C ALA A 23 33.03 -0.56 -6.48
N ILE A 24 32.32 -1.55 -5.98
CA ILE A 24 30.98 -1.37 -5.43
C ILE A 24 31.15 -0.39 -4.27
N LYS A 25 30.77 0.86 -4.51
CA LYS A 25 30.66 1.88 -3.50
C LYS A 25 29.66 1.38 -2.47
N LYS A 26 30.16 0.80 -1.40
CA LYS A 26 29.37 0.39 -0.24
C LYS A 26 28.77 1.69 0.27
N ASN A 27 27.52 1.97 -0.09
CA ASN A 27 26.78 3.04 0.54
C ASN A 27 26.70 2.69 2.02
N ASN A 28 27.59 3.25 2.82
CA ASN A 28 27.44 3.28 4.24
C ASN A 28 26.19 4.11 4.53
N HIS A 29 25.03 3.46 4.44
CA HIS A 29 23.86 3.96 5.13
C HIS A 29 24.24 3.89 6.61
N SER A 30 24.65 5.02 7.16
CA SER A 30 24.67 5.20 8.60
C SER A 30 23.32 4.65 9.10
N PRO A 31 23.28 3.83 10.15
CA PRO A 31 22.02 3.38 10.70
C PRO A 31 21.24 4.67 11.03
N THR A 32 20.23 4.97 10.24
CA THR A 32 19.29 6.04 10.54
C THR A 32 18.72 5.62 11.90
N PHE A 33 19.10 6.30 12.96
CA PHE A 33 18.50 6.12 14.26
C PHE A 33 17.01 6.39 14.05
N ILE A 34 16.22 5.32 14.02
CA ILE A 34 14.78 5.44 13.99
C ILE A 34 14.43 6.02 15.35
N VAL A 35 14.23 7.33 15.40
CA VAL A 35 13.68 7.98 16.59
C VAL A 35 12.28 7.37 16.73
N HIS A 36 12.11 6.52 17.72
CA HIS A 36 10.81 5.97 18.06
C HIS A 36 9.93 7.12 18.56
N LYS A 37 9.14 7.68 17.66
CA LYS A 37 8.13 8.67 17.99
C LYS A 37 7.10 8.02 18.91
N SER A 38 6.56 8.78 19.86
CA SER A 38 5.42 8.29 20.64
C SER A 38 4.22 8.05 19.74
N ALA A 39 3.25 7.27 20.22
CA ALA A 39 2.01 7.03 19.46
C ALA A 39 1.30 8.34 19.12
N GLU A 40 1.26 9.28 20.06
CA GLU A 40 0.63 10.61 19.92
C GLU A 40 1.37 11.45 18.87
N GLN A 41 2.71 11.47 18.90
CA GLN A 41 3.53 12.16 17.92
C GLN A 41 3.31 11.61 16.51
N ARG A 42 3.18 10.29 16.37
CA ARG A 42 2.86 9.64 15.10
C ARG A 42 1.46 10.04 14.61
N VAL A 43 0.45 10.00 15.48
CA VAL A 43 -0.92 10.40 15.14
C VAL A 43 -0.96 11.86 14.69
N ALA A 44 -0.31 12.77 15.44
CA ALA A 44 -0.24 14.19 15.08
C ALA A 44 0.44 14.41 13.71
N GLN A 45 1.51 13.68 13.43
CA GLN A 45 2.20 13.76 12.15
C GLN A 45 1.32 13.25 10.98
N LEU A 46 0.63 12.12 11.18
CA LEU A 46 -0.27 11.56 10.16
C LEU A 46 -1.52 12.41 9.93
N ALA A 47 -1.99 13.13 10.94
CA ALA A 47 -3.10 14.08 10.81
C ALA A 47 -2.76 15.29 9.91
N GLN A 48 -1.49 15.61 9.74
CA GLN A 48 -1.04 16.70 8.84
C GLN A 48 -0.91 16.26 7.38
N ILE A 49 -0.96 14.94 7.12
CA ILE A 49 -0.87 14.41 5.76
C ILE A 49 -2.24 14.49 5.11
N ASN A 50 -2.41 15.50 4.27
CA ASN A 50 -3.66 15.75 3.55
C ASN A 50 -3.66 15.11 2.15
N GLN A 51 -2.50 14.74 1.64
CA GLN A 51 -2.37 14.11 0.35
C GLN A 51 -1.44 12.90 0.44
N TRP A 52 -1.90 11.77 -0.08
CA TRP A 52 -1.09 10.57 -0.13
C TRP A 52 -1.46 9.68 -1.32
N HIS A 53 -0.51 8.88 -1.71
CA HIS A 53 -0.67 7.90 -2.77
C HIS A 53 0.00 6.60 -2.35
N LEU A 54 -0.65 5.47 -2.59
CA LEU A 54 -0.07 4.14 -2.40
C LEU A 54 -0.09 3.32 -3.68
N ARG A 55 0.88 2.41 -3.78
CA ARG A 55 0.92 1.37 -4.80
C ARG A 55 1.20 0.03 -4.17
N GLY A 56 0.50 -1.01 -4.63
CA GLY A 56 0.63 -2.32 -4.04
C GLY A 56 -0.18 -3.40 -4.74
N LYS A 57 -0.56 -4.40 -3.95
CA LYS A 57 -1.47 -5.49 -4.37
C LYS A 57 -2.60 -5.60 -3.37
N ILE A 58 -3.78 -5.93 -3.85
CA ILE A 58 -4.97 -6.21 -3.05
C ILE A 58 -5.54 -7.57 -3.45
N ALA A 59 -6.09 -8.29 -2.49
CA ALA A 59 -6.84 -9.52 -2.72
C ALA A 59 -8.10 -9.50 -1.86
N PHE A 60 -9.23 -9.80 -2.49
CA PHE A 60 -10.51 -10.05 -1.86
C PHE A 60 -10.72 -11.55 -1.79
N ILE A 61 -11.03 -12.08 -0.61
CA ILE A 61 -11.22 -13.50 -0.36
C ILE A 61 -12.55 -13.66 0.37
N GLU A 62 -13.51 -14.28 -0.28
CA GLU A 62 -14.79 -14.66 0.31
C GLU A 62 -14.68 -16.08 0.82
N GLN A 63 -14.79 -16.27 2.12
CA GLN A 63 -14.79 -17.60 2.76
C GLN A 63 -16.21 -18.16 2.68
N ARG A 64 -16.37 -19.36 2.10
CA ARG A 64 -17.67 -20.05 1.96
C ARG A 64 -17.62 -21.33 2.75
N LYS A 65 -18.58 -21.53 3.64
CA LYS A 65 -18.62 -22.69 4.57
C LYS A 65 -18.56 -24.05 3.85
N ASP A 66 -19.22 -24.18 2.69
CA ASP A 66 -19.37 -25.46 1.99
C ASP A 66 -18.81 -25.46 0.56
N LYS A 67 -18.02 -24.44 0.19
CA LYS A 67 -17.45 -24.29 -1.15
C LYS A 67 -16.02 -23.78 -1.09
N LYS A 68 -15.27 -23.98 -2.16
CA LYS A 68 -13.95 -23.38 -2.34
C LYS A 68 -14.05 -21.87 -2.24
N SER A 69 -13.20 -21.24 -1.41
CA SER A 69 -13.14 -19.79 -1.25
C SER A 69 -12.95 -19.10 -2.61
N LYS A 70 -13.72 -18.05 -2.87
CA LYS A 70 -13.52 -17.20 -4.05
C LYS A 70 -12.44 -16.19 -3.76
N ARG A 71 -11.44 -16.10 -4.62
CA ARG A 71 -10.34 -15.15 -4.48
C ARG A 71 -10.16 -14.34 -5.76
N GLU A 72 -10.16 -13.02 -5.61
CA GLU A 72 -9.84 -12.06 -6.66
C GLU A 72 -8.65 -11.20 -6.24
N SER A 73 -7.73 -10.91 -7.14
CA SER A 73 -6.52 -10.15 -6.83
C SER A 73 -6.23 -9.14 -7.93
N ALA A 74 -5.74 -7.98 -7.51
CA ALA A 74 -5.38 -6.89 -8.41
C ALA A 74 -4.14 -6.14 -7.91
N THR A 75 -3.48 -5.42 -8.80
CA THR A 75 -2.59 -4.32 -8.44
C THR A 75 -3.45 -3.13 -8.06
N ILE A 76 -3.11 -2.45 -6.97
CA ILE A 76 -3.78 -1.25 -6.48
C ILE A 76 -2.87 -0.04 -6.63
N ALA A 77 -3.43 1.04 -7.17
CA ALA A 77 -2.90 2.39 -7.05
C ALA A 77 -4.04 3.27 -6.52
N TRP A 78 -3.82 3.91 -5.37
CA TRP A 78 -4.84 4.75 -4.74
C TRP A 78 -4.24 6.07 -4.31
N GLN A 79 -4.83 7.15 -4.74
CA GLN A 79 -4.45 8.51 -4.42
C GLN A 79 -5.63 9.23 -3.77
N ILE A 80 -5.33 9.99 -2.71
CA ILE A 80 -6.30 10.84 -2.01
C ILE A 80 -5.70 12.23 -1.83
N ASN A 81 -6.51 13.25 -2.04
CA ASN A 81 -6.24 14.62 -1.65
C ASN A 81 -7.43 15.10 -0.80
N GLU A 82 -7.23 15.13 0.52
CA GLU A 82 -8.27 15.49 1.48
C GLU A 82 -8.64 16.99 1.39
N LYS A 83 -7.68 17.87 1.04
CA LYS A 83 -7.95 19.31 0.86
C LYS A 83 -8.91 19.58 -0.29
N ASN A 84 -8.74 18.87 -1.39
CA ASN A 84 -9.55 19.03 -2.60
C ASN A 84 -10.73 18.07 -2.64
N GLN A 85 -10.91 17.24 -1.61
CA GLN A 85 -11.93 16.21 -1.55
C GLN A 85 -11.94 15.29 -2.79
N THR A 86 -10.74 14.98 -3.30
CA THR A 86 -10.58 14.12 -4.46
C THR A 86 -9.93 12.80 -4.10
N GLN A 87 -10.35 11.74 -4.78
CA GLN A 87 -9.66 10.47 -4.75
C GLN A 87 -9.71 9.78 -6.10
N GLU A 88 -8.66 9.02 -6.37
CA GLU A 88 -8.58 8.14 -7.54
C GLU A 88 -8.05 6.77 -7.11
N LEU A 89 -8.81 5.72 -7.39
CA LEU A 89 -8.44 4.34 -7.12
C LEU A 89 -8.44 3.55 -8.43
N ASN A 90 -7.32 2.95 -8.76
CA ASN A 90 -7.17 2.06 -9.90
C ASN A 90 -6.87 0.64 -9.43
N LEU A 91 -7.67 -0.32 -9.88
CA LEU A 91 -7.41 -1.75 -9.77
C LEU A 91 -7.08 -2.31 -11.14
N THR A 92 -5.92 -2.94 -11.26
CA THR A 92 -5.43 -3.53 -12.51
C THR A 92 -5.20 -5.03 -12.33
N SER A 93 -5.62 -5.84 -13.30
CA SER A 93 -5.36 -7.28 -13.30
C SER A 93 -3.86 -7.58 -13.43
N TYR A 94 -3.50 -8.86 -13.27
CA TYR A 94 -2.13 -9.32 -13.50
C TYR A 94 -1.62 -9.01 -14.93
N LEU A 95 -2.51 -9.02 -15.91
CA LEU A 95 -2.19 -8.72 -17.31
C LEU A 95 -2.15 -7.21 -17.63
N GLY A 96 -2.28 -6.34 -16.62
CA GLY A 96 -2.28 -4.89 -16.81
C GLY A 96 -3.61 -4.30 -17.29
N ILE A 97 -4.66 -5.13 -17.40
CA ILE A 97 -5.99 -4.66 -17.82
C ILE A 97 -6.63 -3.94 -16.62
N ASN A 98 -7.19 -2.76 -16.86
CA ASN A 98 -7.94 -2.02 -15.85
C ASN A 98 -9.22 -2.78 -15.49
N VAL A 99 -9.33 -3.20 -14.23
CA VAL A 99 -10.47 -3.94 -13.71
C VAL A 99 -11.51 -2.99 -13.14
N LEU A 100 -11.05 -1.94 -12.45
CA LEU A 100 -11.89 -0.91 -11.85
C LEU A 100 -11.10 0.40 -11.77
N ASN A 101 -11.74 1.48 -12.16
CA ASN A 101 -11.28 2.83 -11.88
C ASN A 101 -12.38 3.58 -11.14
N LEU A 102 -12.03 4.14 -9.97
CA LEU A 102 -12.89 5.04 -9.20
C LEU A 102 -12.27 6.43 -9.23
N MET A 103 -13.07 7.41 -9.56
CA MET A 103 -12.79 8.83 -9.38
C MET A 103 -13.85 9.45 -8.50
N SER A 104 -13.44 10.26 -7.53
CA SER A 104 -14.37 11.02 -6.69
C SER A 104 -13.89 12.45 -6.56
N GLU A 105 -14.81 13.37 -6.67
CA GLU A 105 -14.60 14.80 -6.49
C GLU A 105 -15.86 15.43 -5.91
N ASN A 106 -15.73 16.20 -4.82
CA ASN A 106 -16.84 16.95 -4.21
C ASN A 106 -18.11 16.10 -4.00
N ASN A 107 -17.94 14.89 -3.42
CA ASN A 107 -19.01 13.92 -3.19
C ASN A 107 -19.73 13.40 -4.46
N GLN A 108 -19.13 13.60 -5.65
CA GLN A 108 -19.55 12.95 -6.88
C GLN A 108 -18.60 11.80 -7.17
N HIS A 109 -19.12 10.63 -7.45
CA HIS A 109 -18.33 9.42 -7.67
C HIS A 109 -18.62 8.85 -9.05
N LEU A 110 -17.55 8.47 -9.75
CA LEU A 110 -17.59 7.77 -11.02
C LEU A 110 -16.78 6.47 -10.88
N ILE A 111 -17.43 5.34 -11.10
CA ILE A 111 -16.76 4.03 -11.19
C ILE A 111 -16.86 3.53 -12.62
N LYS A 112 -15.70 3.19 -13.20
CA LYS A 112 -15.60 2.52 -14.50
C LYS A 112 -15.18 1.07 -14.26
N VAL A 113 -15.98 0.14 -14.75
CA VAL A 113 -15.72 -1.30 -14.65
C VAL A 113 -16.25 -2.01 -15.91
N GLN A 114 -15.41 -2.86 -16.50
CA GLN A 114 -15.77 -3.63 -17.70
C GLN A 114 -16.38 -2.77 -18.85
N GLY A 115 -15.83 -1.56 -19.06
CA GLY A 115 -16.30 -0.63 -20.08
C GLY A 115 -17.60 0.12 -19.75
N LYS A 116 -18.22 -0.12 -18.60
CA LYS A 116 -19.42 0.59 -18.13
C LYS A 116 -19.04 1.66 -17.13
N GLU A 117 -19.80 2.75 -17.13
CA GLU A 117 -19.69 3.84 -16.16
C GLU A 117 -20.89 3.85 -15.22
N TYR A 118 -20.59 4.02 -13.93
CA TYR A 118 -21.59 4.15 -12.86
C TYR A 118 -21.31 5.44 -12.11
N ARG A 119 -22.35 6.25 -11.90
CA ARG A 119 -22.23 7.56 -11.23
C ARG A 119 -23.18 7.63 -10.04
N GLY A 120 -22.77 8.34 -8.99
CA GLY A 120 -23.58 8.55 -7.79
C GLY A 120 -22.91 9.46 -6.80
N ASN A 121 -23.66 9.85 -5.77
CA ASN A 121 -23.20 10.69 -4.66
C ASN A 121 -23.00 9.91 -3.34
N ASN A 122 -23.22 8.60 -3.36
CA ASN A 122 -22.94 7.70 -2.25
C ASN A 122 -22.02 6.57 -2.71
N LEU A 123 -20.74 6.69 -2.34
CA LEU A 123 -19.72 5.74 -2.78
C LEU A 123 -19.96 4.32 -2.27
N ALA A 124 -20.39 4.15 -1.02
CA ALA A 124 -20.64 2.83 -0.45
C ALA A 124 -21.77 2.10 -1.18
N GLN A 125 -22.87 2.82 -1.46
CA GLN A 125 -23.99 2.27 -2.22
C GLN A 125 -23.59 1.96 -3.67
N LEU A 126 -22.78 2.82 -4.30
CA LEU A 126 -22.31 2.62 -5.67
C LEU A 126 -21.41 1.37 -5.75
N VAL A 127 -20.47 1.21 -4.82
CA VAL A 127 -19.61 0.02 -4.72
C VAL A 127 -20.45 -1.22 -4.49
N TYR A 128 -21.42 -1.18 -3.58
CA TYR A 128 -22.30 -2.31 -3.31
C TYR A 128 -23.10 -2.73 -4.55
N SER A 129 -23.66 -1.77 -5.29
CA SER A 129 -24.46 -2.07 -6.50
C SER A 129 -23.67 -2.78 -7.61
N ILE A 130 -22.36 -2.55 -7.66
CA ILE A 130 -21.45 -3.12 -8.68
C ILE A 130 -20.86 -4.45 -8.23
N THR A 131 -20.47 -4.56 -6.96
CA THR A 131 -19.67 -5.68 -6.46
C THR A 131 -20.44 -6.63 -5.56
N GLY A 132 -21.59 -6.22 -5.01
CA GLY A 132 -22.31 -6.91 -3.95
C GLY A 132 -21.61 -6.86 -2.57
N LEU A 133 -20.48 -6.17 -2.46
CA LEU A 133 -19.70 -6.09 -1.24
C LEU A 133 -19.96 -4.78 -0.49
N THR A 134 -20.27 -4.87 0.80
CA THR A 134 -20.25 -3.72 1.69
C THR A 134 -18.81 -3.44 2.09
N LEU A 135 -18.24 -2.34 1.60
CA LEU A 135 -16.88 -1.92 1.92
C LEU A 135 -16.89 -0.63 2.75
N PRO A 136 -15.95 -0.46 3.70
CA PRO A 136 -15.86 0.71 4.58
C PRO A 136 -15.17 1.87 3.85
N THR A 137 -15.74 2.32 2.74
CA THR A 137 -15.10 3.23 1.77
C THR A 137 -14.57 4.52 2.41
N ASN A 138 -15.28 5.08 3.39
CA ASN A 138 -14.88 6.31 4.08
C ASN A 138 -13.85 6.07 5.18
N ALA A 139 -13.96 4.95 5.90
CA ALA A 139 -13.08 4.61 7.01
C ALA A 139 -11.73 4.05 6.55
N LEU A 140 -11.70 3.42 5.37
CA LEU A 140 -10.53 2.69 4.91
C LEU A 140 -9.29 3.58 4.75
N SER A 141 -9.43 4.83 4.34
CA SER A 141 -8.32 5.79 4.21
C SER A 141 -7.66 6.11 5.55
N PHE A 142 -8.44 6.15 6.64
CA PHE A 142 -7.96 6.32 8.01
C PHE A 142 -7.29 5.03 8.51
N TRP A 143 -7.97 3.91 8.35
CA TRP A 143 -7.48 2.62 8.83
C TRP A 143 -6.16 2.22 8.16
N LEU A 144 -5.95 2.51 6.89
CA LEU A 144 -4.67 2.24 6.22
C LEU A 144 -3.52 3.11 6.78
N LYS A 145 -3.81 4.29 7.31
CA LYS A 145 -2.82 5.10 8.06
C LYS A 145 -2.61 4.58 9.50
N GLY A 146 -3.45 3.63 9.96
CA GLY A 146 -3.48 3.15 11.35
C GLY A 146 -4.08 4.16 12.30
N LEU A 147 -5.03 4.96 11.81
CA LEU A 147 -5.78 5.97 12.56
C LEU A 147 -7.22 5.51 12.78
N PRO A 148 -7.84 5.84 13.91
CA PRO A 148 -9.28 5.67 14.09
C PRO A 148 -10.04 6.59 13.13
N TYR A 149 -11.14 6.10 12.57
CA TYR A 149 -12.09 6.90 11.78
C TYR A 149 -13.15 7.54 12.65
N GLN A 150 -13.58 6.82 13.68
CA GLN A 150 -14.56 7.27 14.65
C GLN A 150 -14.06 7.07 16.08
N SER A 151 -14.62 7.80 17.04
CA SER A 151 -14.17 7.79 18.43
C SER A 151 -14.31 6.43 19.13
N THR A 152 -15.19 5.56 18.62
CA THR A 152 -15.40 4.19 19.13
C THR A 152 -14.39 3.18 18.60
N ASP A 153 -13.59 3.54 17.60
CA ASP A 153 -12.55 2.67 17.08
C ASP A 153 -11.45 2.41 18.13
N GLN A 154 -11.06 1.17 18.28
CA GLN A 154 -10.03 0.77 19.24
C GLN A 154 -8.75 0.39 18.51
N VAL A 155 -7.67 1.10 18.78
CA VAL A 155 -6.34 0.83 18.22
C VAL A 155 -5.46 0.18 19.28
N LYS A 156 -5.04 -1.05 19.03
CA LYS A 156 -4.07 -1.76 19.85
C LYS A 156 -2.65 -1.50 19.32
N LEU A 157 -1.77 -1.05 20.21
CA LEU A 157 -0.38 -0.76 19.89
C LEU A 157 0.55 -1.89 20.34
N SER A 158 1.67 -2.03 19.65
CA SER A 158 2.78 -2.87 20.10
C SER A 158 3.44 -2.26 21.33
N SER A 159 3.67 -3.03 22.38
CA SER A 159 4.39 -2.58 23.58
C SER A 159 5.86 -2.21 23.30
N LYS A 160 6.45 -2.76 22.23
CA LYS A 160 7.86 -2.51 21.88
C LYS A 160 8.06 -1.33 20.95
N THR A 161 7.16 -1.13 19.98
CA THR A 161 7.35 -0.16 18.88
C THR A 161 6.36 0.99 18.93
N HIS A 162 5.31 0.91 19.78
CA HIS A 162 4.17 1.83 19.84
C HIS A 162 3.44 2.02 18.50
N LEU A 163 3.65 1.10 17.54
CA LEU A 163 2.95 1.10 16.26
C LEU A 163 1.67 0.28 16.37
N PRO A 164 0.61 0.63 15.63
CA PRO A 164 -0.61 -0.17 15.54
C PRO A 164 -0.32 -1.61 15.14
N ILE A 165 -0.89 -2.58 15.85
CA ILE A 165 -0.85 -3.99 15.48
C ILE A 165 -2.23 -4.51 15.10
N ASN A 166 -3.28 -3.87 15.64
CA ASN A 166 -4.67 -4.19 15.35
C ASN A 166 -5.53 -2.94 15.53
N LEU A 167 -6.61 -2.85 14.76
CA LEU A 167 -7.70 -1.90 14.95
C LEU A 167 -9.02 -2.66 14.86
N THR A 168 -9.94 -2.39 15.77
CA THR A 168 -11.32 -2.88 15.73
C THR A 168 -12.28 -1.71 15.63
N SER A 169 -13.31 -1.85 14.81
CA SER A 169 -14.32 -0.81 14.56
C SER A 169 -15.70 -1.42 14.42
N GLN A 170 -16.71 -0.75 14.99
CA GLN A 170 -18.12 -0.98 14.70
C GLN A 170 -18.55 0.09 13.69
N PHE A 171 -18.36 -0.20 12.40
CA PHE A 171 -18.67 0.74 11.34
C PHE A 171 -19.80 0.21 10.46
N ASP A 172 -20.83 1.04 10.24
CA ASP A 172 -22.01 0.72 9.42
C ASP A 172 -22.69 -0.61 9.83
N ASN A 173 -22.95 -0.77 11.14
CA ASN A 173 -23.51 -1.97 11.78
C ASN A 173 -22.71 -3.26 11.55
N ASN A 174 -21.45 -3.15 11.13
CA ASN A 174 -20.56 -4.28 10.92
C ASN A 174 -19.33 -4.17 11.83
N GLN A 175 -18.87 -5.31 12.31
CA GLN A 175 -17.61 -5.40 13.04
C GLN A 175 -16.46 -5.61 12.06
N TRP A 176 -15.52 -4.67 12.07
CA TRP A 176 -14.30 -4.70 11.27
C TRP A 176 -13.09 -4.95 12.16
N GLN A 177 -12.16 -5.74 11.68
CA GLN A 177 -10.87 -5.96 12.30
C GLN A 177 -9.77 -5.74 11.26
N ILE A 178 -8.79 -4.90 11.60
CA ILE A 178 -7.65 -4.59 10.75
C ILE A 178 -6.37 -5.00 11.48
N ASP A 179 -5.62 -5.95 10.94
CA ASP A 179 -4.32 -6.35 11.44
C ASP A 179 -3.22 -5.67 10.59
N TYR A 180 -2.21 -5.12 11.28
CA TYR A 180 -1.09 -4.39 10.69
C TYR A 180 0.22 -5.13 10.86
N SER A 181 1.06 -5.16 9.81
CA SER A 181 2.39 -5.76 9.91
C SER A 181 3.38 -5.19 8.88
N LYS A 182 4.65 -5.56 9.04
CA LYS A 182 5.74 -5.19 8.12
C LYS A 182 5.86 -3.67 7.94
N TYR A 183 6.10 -2.97 9.03
CA TYR A 183 6.34 -1.52 9.01
C TYR A 183 7.64 -1.17 8.27
N LYS A 184 7.60 -0.09 7.48
CA LYS A 184 8.75 0.53 6.82
C LYS A 184 8.66 2.05 6.96
N VAL A 185 9.78 2.72 6.82
CA VAL A 185 9.84 4.19 6.84
C VAL A 185 9.60 4.72 5.43
N PHE A 186 8.71 5.69 5.30
CA PHE A 186 8.44 6.49 4.11
C PHE A 186 8.32 7.95 4.56
N ASP A 187 9.10 8.85 3.97
CA ASP A 187 9.11 10.27 4.31
C ASP A 187 9.17 10.50 5.85
N ASP A 188 10.11 9.80 6.52
CA ASP A 188 10.33 9.81 7.98
C ASP A 188 9.15 9.32 8.84
N ILE A 189 8.15 8.68 8.24
CA ILE A 189 7.01 8.09 8.94
C ILE A 189 7.02 6.57 8.79
N GLN A 190 6.82 5.87 9.91
CA GLN A 190 6.64 4.42 9.91
C GLN A 190 5.22 4.05 9.47
N MET A 191 5.09 3.46 8.28
CA MET A 191 3.84 3.00 7.71
C MET A 191 3.81 1.48 7.61
N ALA A 192 2.65 0.88 7.92
CA ALA A 192 2.44 -0.54 7.66
C ALA A 192 2.45 -0.81 6.16
N THR A 193 2.98 -1.95 5.76
CA THR A 193 3.00 -2.41 4.37
C THR A 193 2.21 -3.67 4.13
N GLN A 194 1.70 -4.30 5.18
CA GLN A 194 0.80 -5.45 5.08
C GLN A 194 -0.41 -5.27 5.98
N PHE A 195 -1.57 -5.50 5.41
CA PHE A 195 -2.86 -5.38 6.08
C PHE A 195 -3.68 -6.64 5.84
N THR A 196 -4.39 -7.05 6.89
CA THR A 196 -5.45 -8.05 6.81
C THR A 196 -6.70 -7.43 7.40
N ILE A 197 -7.72 -7.19 6.58
CA ILE A 197 -8.99 -6.58 6.98
C ILE A 197 -10.05 -7.66 6.92
N LYS A 198 -10.78 -7.84 8.00
CA LYS A 198 -11.77 -8.89 8.17
C LYS A 198 -13.13 -8.29 8.52
N LYS A 199 -14.14 -8.84 7.91
CA LYS A 199 -15.55 -8.64 8.24
C LYS A 199 -16.31 -9.90 7.86
N ASP A 200 -16.92 -10.57 8.83
CA ASP A 200 -17.65 -11.83 8.58
C ASP A 200 -16.82 -12.83 7.75
N ASP A 201 -17.36 -13.27 6.63
CA ASP A 201 -16.69 -14.15 5.67
C ASP A 201 -15.80 -13.43 4.65
N LEU A 202 -15.71 -12.08 4.69
CA LEU A 202 -14.86 -11.29 3.82
C LEU A 202 -13.49 -11.06 4.44
N LEU A 203 -12.45 -11.41 3.70
CA LEU A 203 -11.06 -11.14 4.04
C LEU A 203 -10.42 -10.32 2.92
N ILE A 204 -9.93 -9.13 3.26
CA ILE A 204 -9.18 -8.28 2.33
C ILE A 204 -7.71 -8.27 2.77
N LYS A 205 -6.82 -8.64 1.87
CA LYS A 205 -5.36 -8.57 2.10
C LYS A 205 -4.76 -7.48 1.22
N ILE A 206 -3.99 -6.58 1.82
CA ILE A 206 -3.31 -5.51 1.10
C ILE A 206 -1.81 -5.61 1.40
N VAL A 207 -0.99 -5.55 0.34
CA VAL A 207 0.46 -5.47 0.43
C VAL A 207 0.91 -4.22 -0.31
N ILE A 208 1.37 -3.22 0.43
CA ILE A 208 1.83 -1.95 -0.11
C ILE A 208 3.33 -2.04 -0.41
N LYS A 209 3.70 -1.68 -1.63
CA LYS A 209 5.09 -1.61 -2.07
C LYS A 209 5.68 -0.24 -1.78
N LYS A 210 4.88 0.80 -1.95
CA LYS A 210 5.32 2.19 -1.77
C LYS A 210 4.17 3.09 -1.31
N TRP A 211 4.49 3.93 -0.32
CA TRP A 211 3.74 5.11 0.07
C TRP A 211 4.42 6.36 -0.47
N PHE A 212 3.65 7.35 -0.81
CA PHE A 212 4.06 8.72 -1.12
C PHE A 212 3.19 9.62 -0.24
N LEU A 213 3.81 10.38 0.63
CA LEU A 213 3.12 11.21 1.62
C LEU A 213 3.47 12.67 1.34
N THR A 214 2.46 13.56 1.31
CA THR A 214 2.65 14.99 1.08
C THR A 214 1.92 15.76 2.16
N HIS A 215 2.59 16.74 2.73
CA HIS A 215 2.08 17.63 3.78
C HIS A 215 1.29 18.81 3.21
#